data_dc00c82cf0a6b33d681be6920795a689
#
_entry.id   dc00c82cf0a6b33d681be6920795a689
#
_cell.length_a   1.000
_cell.length_b   1.000
_cell.length_c   1.000
_cell.angle_alpha   90.00
_cell.angle_beta   90.00
_cell.angle_gamma   90.00
#
_symmetry.space_group_name_H-M   'P 1'
#
loop_
_entity.id
_entity.type
_entity.pdbx_description
1 polymer ?
#
loop_
_entity_poly.entity_id
_entity_poly.type
_entity_poly.pdbx_seq_one_letter_code
_entity_poly.pdbx_strand_id
1 'polypeptide(L)'
;MSDETVHPLDAEALDLFACKGYEGGPNIAQGGPANGVKVRRVLQITRDLGPRPFPELRILDLGCGEGVYAIEAGLRGAQVLALDARTQRMAHGAACAARHGLSNVRFVQQDVRLATRAALGSFDVVYLLGLLYHLDAPDLFHVLDNIYDLCAGLLVIDTLISLSADLQVEWRGQLYDGRRHREHEDDDPAKVRRSRVLRSIDNTFSLRLTKESLLRALGSAGFSSAYECHLPFEPGKAGDRITLVALKGVPVLLSTYPWVNGQSEAEIARALAPGAQVSP
;
A
#
# COMPACT_ATOMS: atom_id res chain seq x y z
N MET A 1 8.61 24.38 30.40
CA MET A 1 7.76 23.21 30.08
C MET A 1 6.54 23.79 29.40
N SER A 2 6.55 23.84 28.07
CA SER A 2 5.43 24.32 27.26
C SER A 2 4.38 23.21 27.23
N ASP A 3 3.24 23.52 27.80
CA ASP A 3 2.01 22.72 27.69
C ASP A 3 1.59 22.77 26.22
N GLU A 4 1.99 21.75 25.44
CA GLU A 4 1.48 21.57 24.08
C GLU A 4 0.02 21.13 24.22
N THR A 5 -0.88 22.10 24.26
CA THR A 5 -2.31 21.86 24.17
C THR A 5 -2.61 21.22 22.82
N VAL A 6 -2.79 19.91 22.83
CA VAL A 6 -3.27 19.14 21.66
C VAL A 6 -4.58 19.77 21.18
N HIS A 7 -4.61 20.17 19.90
CA HIS A 7 -5.82 20.80 19.34
C HIS A 7 -7.02 19.82 19.46
N PRO A 8 -8.21 20.27 19.89
CA PRO A 8 -9.37 19.40 20.09
C PRO A 8 -9.71 18.50 18.89
N LEU A 9 -9.50 19.00 17.67
CA LEU A 9 -9.66 18.21 16.43
C LEU A 9 -8.65 17.06 16.32
N ASP A 10 -7.46 17.17 16.93
CA ASP A 10 -6.46 16.13 16.92
C ASP A 10 -6.81 14.99 17.88
N ALA A 11 -7.43 15.30 19.04
CA ALA A 11 -7.86 14.30 20.02
C ALA A 11 -9.03 13.47 19.48
N GLU A 12 -10.02 14.09 18.84
CA GLU A 12 -11.15 13.40 18.23
C GLU A 12 -10.73 12.58 17.00
N ALA A 13 -9.82 13.10 16.19
CA ALA A 13 -9.22 12.35 15.06
C ALA A 13 -8.39 11.17 15.54
N LEU A 14 -7.64 11.31 16.64
CA LEU A 14 -6.86 10.24 17.25
C LEU A 14 -7.74 9.07 17.73
N ASP A 15 -8.90 9.36 18.33
CA ASP A 15 -9.84 8.32 18.76
C ASP A 15 -10.54 7.65 17.59
N LEU A 16 -10.89 8.40 16.53
CA LEU A 16 -11.54 7.87 15.33
C LEU A 16 -10.69 6.82 14.60
N PHE A 17 -9.35 6.98 14.63
CA PHE A 17 -8.41 6.07 13.95
C PHE A 17 -7.64 5.16 14.90
N ALA A 18 -7.93 5.19 16.19
CA ALA A 18 -7.37 4.22 17.14
C ALA A 18 -7.80 2.79 16.75
N CYS A 19 -6.96 1.81 17.06
CA CYS A 19 -7.34 0.41 16.93
C CYS A 19 -8.48 0.12 17.90
N LYS A 20 -9.65 -0.25 17.37
CA LYS A 20 -10.88 -0.46 18.15
C LYS A 20 -11.12 -1.91 18.53
N GLY A 21 -10.50 -2.85 17.87
CA GLY A 21 -10.84 -4.24 18.09
C GLY A 21 -9.77 -5.26 17.68
N TYR A 22 -8.69 -4.83 17.04
CA TYR A 22 -7.61 -5.76 16.79
C TYR A 22 -6.79 -6.01 18.06
N GLU A 23 -7.02 -7.13 18.69
CA GLU A 23 -6.18 -7.64 19.79
C GLU A 23 -4.94 -8.28 19.16
N GLY A 24 -3.79 -7.62 19.35
CA GLY A 24 -2.54 -7.94 18.65
C GLY A 24 -2.16 -9.41 18.65
N GLY A 25 -1.94 -9.97 17.46
CA GLY A 25 -1.25 -11.23 17.28
C GLY A 25 0.25 -11.11 17.57
N PRO A 26 0.97 -12.24 17.60
CA PRO A 26 2.36 -12.28 18.05
C PRO A 26 3.30 -11.36 17.26
N ASN A 27 3.01 -11.06 16.01
CA ASN A 27 3.86 -10.21 15.18
C ASN A 27 3.58 -8.71 15.35
N ILE A 28 2.35 -8.33 15.71
CA ILE A 28 1.98 -6.92 15.93
C ILE A 28 2.29 -6.49 17.36
N ALA A 29 2.12 -7.37 18.33
CA ALA A 29 2.54 -7.12 19.70
C ALA A 29 4.04 -6.80 19.81
N GLN A 30 4.88 -7.35 18.94
CA GLN A 30 6.31 -7.06 18.88
C GLN A 30 6.65 -5.67 18.29
N GLY A 31 5.74 -5.06 17.52
CA GLY A 31 5.94 -3.77 16.86
C GLY A 31 5.67 -2.54 17.74
N GLY A 32 5.09 -2.73 18.93
CA GLY A 32 4.83 -1.66 19.89
C GLY A 32 4.01 -0.48 19.34
N PRO A 33 4.22 0.75 19.87
CA PRO A 33 3.47 1.95 19.49
C PRO A 33 3.54 2.31 18.00
N ALA A 34 4.62 1.96 17.31
CA ALA A 34 4.80 2.24 15.89
C ALA A 34 3.74 1.58 14.99
N ASN A 35 3.27 0.39 15.35
CA ASN A 35 2.20 -0.28 14.60
C ASN A 35 0.86 0.45 14.73
N GLY A 36 0.53 0.97 15.91
CA GLY A 36 -0.66 1.80 16.11
C GLY A 36 -0.64 3.06 15.24
N VAL A 37 0.54 3.70 15.08
CA VAL A 37 0.70 4.86 14.19
C VAL A 37 0.45 4.49 12.73
N LYS A 38 0.97 3.35 12.27
CA LYS A 38 0.74 2.88 10.89
C LYS A 38 -0.74 2.60 10.62
N VAL A 39 -1.41 1.92 11.53
CA VAL A 39 -2.84 1.64 11.40
C VAL A 39 -3.63 2.94 11.30
N ARG A 40 -3.39 3.91 12.19
CA ARG A 40 -4.04 5.23 12.13
C ARG A 40 -3.78 5.94 10.82
N ARG A 41 -2.54 5.94 10.34
CA ARG A 41 -2.16 6.54 9.05
C ARG A 41 -2.96 5.96 7.89
N VAL A 42 -3.03 4.62 7.80
CA VAL A 42 -3.78 3.94 6.73
C VAL A 42 -5.27 4.26 6.79
N LEU A 43 -5.86 4.22 7.98
CA LEU A 43 -7.28 4.53 8.16
C LEU A 43 -7.59 6.00 7.86
N GLN A 44 -6.72 6.93 8.28
CA GLN A 44 -6.85 8.35 7.96
C GLN A 44 -6.75 8.58 6.45
N ILE A 45 -5.74 8.03 5.79
CA ILE A 45 -5.60 8.08 4.33
C ILE A 45 -6.87 7.56 3.65
N THR A 46 -7.38 6.42 4.11
CA THR A 46 -8.60 5.81 3.55
C THR A 46 -9.81 6.71 3.71
N ARG A 47 -9.98 7.37 4.86
CA ARG A 47 -11.06 8.33 5.07
C ARG A 47 -10.93 9.57 4.20
N ASP A 48 -9.71 10.13 4.14
CA ASP A 48 -9.46 11.46 3.55
C ASP A 48 -9.39 11.40 2.01
N LEU A 49 -8.92 10.27 1.45
CA LEU A 49 -8.67 10.08 0.02
C LEU A 49 -9.53 8.99 -0.62
N GLY A 50 -10.24 8.21 0.18
CA GLY A 50 -11.18 7.20 -0.33
C GLY A 50 -12.34 7.87 -1.05
N PRO A 51 -12.89 7.23 -2.10
CA PRO A 51 -13.96 7.84 -2.90
C PRO A 51 -15.30 7.93 -2.18
N ARG A 52 -15.46 7.24 -1.05
CA ARG A 52 -16.70 7.12 -0.26
C ARG A 52 -16.39 6.89 1.24
N PRO A 53 -17.37 7.08 2.13
CA PRO A 53 -17.24 6.70 3.54
C PRO A 53 -17.01 5.18 3.72
N PHE A 54 -16.35 4.78 4.79
CA PHE A 54 -16.02 3.38 5.07
C PHE A 54 -17.18 2.38 4.85
N PRO A 55 -18.42 2.62 5.30
CA PRO A 55 -19.51 1.66 5.11
C PRO A 55 -19.88 1.37 3.64
N GLU A 56 -19.49 2.24 2.73
CA GLU A 56 -19.74 2.11 1.30
C GLU A 56 -18.51 1.59 0.53
N LEU A 57 -17.36 1.45 1.20
CA LEU A 57 -16.12 1.03 0.55
C LEU A 57 -16.03 -0.49 0.41
N ARG A 58 -15.54 -0.91 -0.75
CA ARG A 58 -14.98 -2.24 -0.96
C ARG A 58 -13.46 -2.14 -0.91
N ILE A 59 -12.86 -2.83 0.04
CA ILE A 59 -11.41 -2.79 0.29
C ILE A 59 -10.79 -4.15 0.02
N LEU A 60 -9.64 -4.16 -0.66
CA LEU A 60 -8.80 -5.35 -0.84
C LEU A 60 -7.52 -5.17 -0.04
N ASP A 61 -7.23 -6.09 0.90
CA ASP A 61 -6.00 -6.10 1.69
C ASP A 61 -5.09 -7.23 1.19
N LEU A 62 -4.04 -6.88 0.44
CA LEU A 62 -3.11 -7.80 -0.22
C LEU A 62 -1.91 -8.09 0.67
N GLY A 63 -1.73 -9.36 1.02
CA GLY A 63 -0.73 -9.79 2.00
C GLY A 63 -1.13 -9.36 3.40
N CYS A 64 -2.40 -9.55 3.74
CA CYS A 64 -3.02 -9.03 4.98
C CYS A 64 -2.37 -9.53 6.27
N GLY A 65 -1.55 -10.59 6.22
CA GLY A 65 -0.92 -11.18 7.39
C GLY A 65 -1.93 -11.58 8.45
N GLU A 66 -1.85 -10.94 9.61
CA GLU A 66 -2.78 -11.16 10.74
C GLU A 66 -4.08 -10.36 10.61
N GLY A 67 -4.25 -9.56 9.56
CA GLY A 67 -5.50 -8.90 9.21
C GLY A 67 -5.83 -7.64 9.98
N VAL A 68 -4.85 -6.96 10.60
CA VAL A 68 -5.12 -5.77 11.42
C VAL A 68 -5.86 -4.68 10.64
N TYR A 69 -5.41 -4.37 9.43
CA TYR A 69 -6.04 -3.33 8.61
C TYR A 69 -7.43 -3.75 8.12
N ALA A 70 -7.57 -5.03 7.74
CA ALA A 70 -8.86 -5.59 7.35
C ALA A 70 -9.89 -5.53 8.49
N ILE A 71 -9.50 -5.93 9.71
CA ILE A 71 -10.36 -5.87 10.90
C ILE A 71 -10.75 -4.43 11.22
N GLU A 72 -9.79 -3.53 11.26
CA GLU A 72 -10.03 -2.12 11.61
C GLU A 72 -10.89 -1.39 10.57
N ALA A 73 -10.73 -1.70 9.29
CA ALA A 73 -11.62 -1.20 8.23
C ALA A 73 -13.03 -1.82 8.34
N GLY A 74 -13.10 -3.12 8.63
CA GLY A 74 -14.37 -3.82 8.84
C GLY A 74 -15.18 -3.30 10.02
N LEU A 75 -14.53 -2.97 11.15
CA LEU A 75 -15.15 -2.33 12.31
C LEU A 75 -15.75 -0.94 12.00
N ARG A 76 -15.29 -0.30 10.92
CA ARG A 76 -15.81 0.96 10.40
C ARG A 76 -16.87 0.77 9.30
N GLY A 77 -17.26 -0.49 9.05
CA GLY A 77 -18.34 -0.85 8.15
C GLY A 77 -17.92 -1.21 6.71
N ALA A 78 -16.64 -1.10 6.35
CA ALA A 78 -16.19 -1.44 5.00
C ALA A 78 -16.36 -2.93 4.68
N GLN A 79 -16.66 -3.25 3.43
CA GLN A 79 -16.62 -4.62 2.91
C GLN A 79 -15.17 -4.97 2.56
N VAL A 80 -14.57 -5.90 3.28
CA VAL A 80 -13.14 -6.20 3.13
C VAL A 80 -12.89 -7.62 2.66
N LEU A 81 -12.07 -7.75 1.61
CA LEU A 81 -11.45 -9.01 1.20
C LEU A 81 -9.98 -8.97 1.58
N ALA A 82 -9.56 -9.86 2.47
CA ALA A 82 -8.19 -9.96 2.96
C ALA A 82 -7.52 -11.21 2.41
N LEU A 83 -6.43 -11.06 1.68
CA LEU A 83 -5.69 -12.14 1.04
C LEU A 83 -4.31 -12.31 1.65
N ASP A 84 -3.92 -13.55 1.92
CA ASP A 84 -2.52 -13.91 2.22
C ASP A 84 -2.24 -15.33 1.71
N ALA A 85 -1.01 -15.59 1.33
CA ALA A 85 -0.59 -16.92 0.91
C ALA A 85 -0.43 -17.89 2.10
N ARG A 86 -0.34 -17.39 3.33
CA ARG A 86 -0.12 -18.17 4.56
C ARG A 86 -1.35 -18.17 5.46
N THR A 87 -2.08 -19.29 5.47
CA THR A 87 -3.29 -19.48 6.32
C THR A 87 -3.01 -19.31 7.81
N GLN A 88 -1.83 -19.71 8.28
CA GLN A 88 -1.46 -19.61 9.70
C GLN A 88 -1.48 -18.17 10.21
N ARG A 89 -1.09 -17.21 9.37
CA ARG A 89 -1.16 -15.78 9.74
C ARG A 89 -2.59 -15.28 9.79
N MET A 90 -3.40 -15.66 8.80
CA MET A 90 -4.81 -15.24 8.72
C MET A 90 -5.70 -15.81 9.81
N ALA A 91 -5.33 -16.98 10.39
CA ALA A 91 -6.15 -17.64 11.41
C ALA A 91 -6.44 -16.74 12.62
N HIS A 92 -5.45 -15.93 13.04
CA HIS A 92 -5.64 -14.97 14.12
C HIS A 92 -6.64 -13.87 13.74
N GLY A 93 -6.51 -13.28 12.55
CA GLY A 93 -7.43 -12.27 12.03
C GLY A 93 -8.86 -12.81 11.87
N ALA A 94 -9.02 -14.02 11.33
CA ALA A 94 -10.31 -14.67 11.19
C ALA A 94 -10.99 -14.90 12.56
N ALA A 95 -10.23 -15.35 13.56
CA ALA A 95 -10.74 -15.50 14.92
C ALA A 95 -11.12 -14.16 15.54
N CYS A 96 -10.34 -13.10 15.30
CA CYS A 96 -10.63 -11.73 15.74
C CYS A 96 -11.92 -11.22 15.07
N ALA A 97 -12.07 -11.36 13.75
CA ALA A 97 -13.28 -11.00 13.02
C ALA A 97 -14.52 -11.70 13.58
N ALA A 98 -14.40 -13.00 13.86
CA ALA A 98 -15.51 -13.79 14.45
C ALA A 98 -15.91 -13.26 15.84
N ARG A 99 -14.93 -12.95 16.71
CA ARG A 99 -15.22 -12.39 18.05
C ARG A 99 -15.97 -11.06 17.98
N HIS A 100 -15.67 -10.24 16.99
CA HIS A 100 -16.34 -8.95 16.75
C HIS A 100 -17.61 -9.06 15.89
N GLY A 101 -18.02 -10.26 15.48
CA GLY A 101 -19.20 -10.45 14.63
C GLY A 101 -19.09 -9.82 13.24
N LEU A 102 -17.87 -9.67 12.71
CA LEU A 102 -17.63 -9.01 11.43
C LEU A 102 -17.94 -9.96 10.25
N SER A 103 -19.17 -9.92 9.76
CA SER A 103 -19.59 -10.64 8.55
C SER A 103 -19.12 -9.96 7.25
N ASN A 104 -18.66 -8.72 7.33
CA ASN A 104 -18.18 -7.88 6.24
C ASN A 104 -16.67 -8.01 5.97
N VAL A 105 -15.95 -8.87 6.73
CA VAL A 105 -14.53 -9.15 6.52
C VAL A 105 -14.34 -10.62 6.15
N ARG A 106 -13.77 -10.87 4.99
CA ARG A 106 -13.52 -12.23 4.49
C ARG A 106 -12.03 -12.47 4.27
N PHE A 107 -11.50 -13.54 4.84
CA PHE A 107 -10.12 -13.98 4.65
C PHE A 107 -10.06 -15.10 3.61
N VAL A 108 -9.13 -15.00 2.66
CA VAL A 108 -8.94 -15.98 1.58
C VAL A 108 -7.46 -16.27 1.41
N GLN A 109 -7.11 -17.56 1.38
CA GLN A 109 -5.74 -17.97 1.04
C GLN A 109 -5.52 -17.82 -0.46
N GLN A 110 -4.64 -16.90 -0.83
CA GLN A 110 -4.28 -16.69 -2.23
C GLN A 110 -2.91 -16.02 -2.33
N ASP A 111 -2.13 -16.43 -3.33
CA ASP A 111 -0.92 -15.71 -3.72
C ASP A 111 -1.29 -14.39 -4.38
N VAL A 112 -0.67 -13.30 -3.96
CA VAL A 112 -0.91 -11.96 -4.50
C VAL A 112 -0.65 -11.87 -6.00
N ARG A 113 0.27 -12.67 -6.53
CA ARG A 113 0.60 -12.74 -7.96
C ARG A 113 -0.59 -13.21 -8.81
N LEU A 114 -1.54 -13.93 -8.20
CA LEU A 114 -2.76 -14.43 -8.83
C LEU A 114 -3.98 -13.51 -8.59
N ALA A 115 -3.81 -12.41 -7.87
CA ALA A 115 -4.88 -11.45 -7.63
C ALA A 115 -5.13 -10.61 -8.89
N THR A 116 -6.16 -10.97 -9.65
CA THR A 116 -6.53 -10.28 -10.89
C THR A 116 -7.96 -9.75 -10.83
N ARG A 117 -8.27 -8.72 -11.63
CA ARG A 117 -9.63 -8.18 -11.74
C ARG A 117 -10.64 -9.22 -12.22
N ALA A 118 -10.23 -10.13 -13.09
CA ALA A 118 -11.09 -11.20 -13.59
C ALA A 118 -11.52 -12.16 -12.46
N ALA A 119 -10.62 -12.44 -11.52
CA ALA A 119 -10.89 -13.35 -10.41
C ALA A 119 -11.62 -12.70 -9.23
N LEU A 120 -11.33 -11.42 -8.92
CA LEU A 120 -11.74 -10.78 -7.68
C LEU A 120 -12.70 -9.58 -7.87
N GLY A 121 -12.83 -9.09 -9.10
CA GLY A 121 -13.59 -7.88 -9.39
C GLY A 121 -12.81 -6.59 -9.10
N SER A 122 -13.52 -5.52 -8.75
CA SER A 122 -12.94 -4.19 -8.51
C SER A 122 -13.15 -3.75 -7.06
N PHE A 123 -12.22 -2.95 -6.55
CA PHE A 123 -12.21 -2.43 -5.18
C PHE A 123 -11.98 -0.93 -5.20
N ASP A 124 -12.66 -0.21 -4.32
CA ASP A 124 -12.51 1.24 -4.19
C ASP A 124 -11.14 1.61 -3.65
N VAL A 125 -10.65 0.79 -2.72
CA VAL A 125 -9.34 0.94 -2.07
C VAL A 125 -8.60 -0.39 -2.08
N VAL A 126 -7.31 -0.34 -2.40
CA VAL A 126 -6.41 -1.49 -2.28
C VAL A 126 -5.31 -1.17 -1.27
N TYR A 127 -5.07 -2.08 -0.34
CA TYR A 127 -3.96 -2.03 0.60
C TYR A 127 -2.85 -2.98 0.14
N LEU A 128 -1.62 -2.48 0.09
CA LEU A 128 -0.39 -3.23 -0.17
C LEU A 128 0.63 -2.91 0.93
N LEU A 129 0.38 -3.45 2.11
CA LEU A 129 1.04 -3.01 3.34
C LEU A 129 2.04 -4.06 3.84
N GLY A 130 3.32 -3.80 3.62
CA GLY A 130 4.40 -4.68 4.07
C GLY A 130 4.64 -5.91 3.18
N LEU A 131 4.26 -5.86 1.90
CA LEU A 131 4.38 -7.00 0.99
C LEU A 131 5.30 -6.73 -0.22
N LEU A 132 5.23 -5.54 -0.84
CA LEU A 132 5.86 -5.26 -2.13
C LEU A 132 7.36 -5.62 -2.14
N TYR A 133 8.07 -5.31 -1.07
CA TYR A 133 9.51 -5.55 -0.92
C TYR A 133 9.88 -7.04 -0.73
N HIS A 134 8.91 -7.95 -0.77
CA HIS A 134 9.12 -9.40 -0.79
C HIS A 134 8.99 -10.01 -2.19
N LEU A 135 8.67 -9.20 -3.19
CA LEU A 135 8.57 -9.63 -4.58
C LEU A 135 9.87 -9.36 -5.33
N ASP A 136 10.25 -10.24 -6.26
CA ASP A 136 11.33 -9.98 -7.22
C ASP A 136 10.75 -9.55 -8.57
N ALA A 137 11.59 -9.06 -9.47
CA ALA A 137 11.22 -8.86 -10.87
C ALA A 137 11.13 -10.22 -11.60
N PRO A 138 10.17 -10.40 -12.53
CA PRO A 138 9.20 -9.40 -12.99
C PRO A 138 7.92 -9.33 -12.14
N ASP A 139 7.72 -10.20 -11.14
CA ASP A 139 6.48 -10.34 -10.37
C ASP A 139 6.04 -9.03 -9.70
N LEU A 140 7.00 -8.25 -9.19
CA LEU A 140 6.72 -6.94 -8.59
C LEU A 140 5.93 -6.04 -9.54
N PHE A 141 6.36 -5.94 -10.81
CA PHE A 141 5.73 -5.09 -11.81
C PHE A 141 4.37 -5.65 -12.25
N HIS A 142 4.27 -6.98 -12.46
CA HIS A 142 3.00 -7.63 -12.76
C HIS A 142 1.97 -7.42 -11.66
N VAL A 143 2.40 -7.48 -10.40
CA VAL A 143 1.50 -7.22 -9.25
C VAL A 143 1.03 -5.77 -9.24
N LEU A 144 1.89 -4.79 -9.55
CA LEU A 144 1.47 -3.39 -9.65
C LEU A 144 0.47 -3.16 -10.80
N ASP A 145 0.67 -3.81 -11.95
CA ASP A 145 -0.28 -3.77 -13.07
C ASP A 145 -1.64 -4.38 -12.68
N ASN A 146 -1.63 -5.57 -12.05
CA ASN A 146 -2.84 -6.22 -11.58
C ASN A 146 -3.58 -5.37 -10.54
N ILE A 147 -2.83 -4.73 -9.63
CA ILE A 147 -3.41 -3.81 -8.62
C ILE A 147 -4.05 -2.61 -9.30
N TYR A 148 -3.43 -2.04 -10.33
CA TYR A 148 -4.04 -0.96 -11.09
C TYR A 148 -5.39 -1.39 -11.69
N ASP A 149 -5.48 -2.58 -12.25
CA ASP A 149 -6.73 -3.10 -12.82
C ASP A 149 -7.79 -3.35 -11.74
N LEU A 150 -7.39 -3.90 -10.58
CA LEU A 150 -8.27 -4.16 -9.43
C LEU A 150 -8.76 -2.89 -8.75
N CYS A 151 -7.93 -1.85 -8.71
CA CYS A 151 -8.19 -0.61 -7.99
C CYS A 151 -9.10 0.32 -8.81
N ALA A 152 -10.16 0.82 -8.18
CA ALA A 152 -11.04 1.83 -8.79
C ALA A 152 -10.64 3.27 -8.42
N GLY A 153 -9.96 3.48 -7.28
CA GLY A 153 -9.63 4.83 -6.80
C GLY A 153 -8.28 4.96 -6.09
N LEU A 154 -8.14 4.32 -4.96
CA LEU A 154 -7.03 4.55 -4.03
C LEU A 154 -6.21 3.28 -3.79
N LEU A 155 -4.91 3.36 -4.00
CA LEU A 155 -3.93 2.37 -3.53
C LEU A 155 -3.12 2.96 -2.38
N VAL A 156 -3.05 2.26 -1.26
CA VAL A 156 -2.18 2.60 -0.11
C VAL A 156 -1.06 1.58 -0.03
N ILE A 157 0.17 2.05 -0.06
CA ILE A 157 1.38 1.22 0.00
C ILE A 157 2.18 1.57 1.26
N ASP A 158 2.58 0.57 2.04
CA ASP A 158 3.64 0.71 3.03
C ASP A 158 4.75 -0.29 2.68
N THR A 159 5.95 0.19 2.36
CA THR A 159 7.01 -0.65 1.80
C THR A 159 8.40 -0.22 2.23
N LEU A 160 9.36 -1.14 2.11
CA LEU A 160 10.78 -0.81 2.13
C LEU A 160 11.23 -0.43 0.74
N ILE A 161 12.04 0.62 0.66
CA ILE A 161 12.74 1.07 -0.53
C ILE A 161 14.25 0.84 -0.39
N SER A 162 14.98 0.98 -1.49
CA SER A 162 16.43 1.08 -1.43
C SER A 162 16.86 2.54 -1.42
N LEU A 163 17.78 2.88 -0.51
CA LEU A 163 18.39 4.21 -0.44
C LEU A 163 19.57 4.38 -1.42
N SER A 164 20.00 3.27 -2.03
CA SER A 164 21.03 3.24 -3.07
C SER A 164 20.70 2.17 -4.09
N ALA A 165 21.18 2.32 -5.32
CA ALA A 165 21.03 1.33 -6.38
C ALA A 165 22.35 0.59 -6.61
N ASP A 166 22.28 -0.74 -6.72
CA ASP A 166 23.36 -1.60 -7.20
C ASP A 166 22.91 -2.48 -8.37
N LEU A 167 21.66 -2.33 -8.79
CA LEU A 167 21.02 -3.09 -9.85
C LEU A 167 20.05 -2.20 -10.64
N GLN A 168 20.01 -2.40 -11.95
CA GLN A 168 18.95 -1.90 -12.81
C GLN A 168 18.17 -3.07 -13.39
N VAL A 169 16.86 -2.93 -13.43
CA VAL A 169 15.94 -3.90 -14.03
C VAL A 169 15.15 -3.21 -15.12
N GLU A 170 15.10 -3.83 -16.28
CA GLU A 170 14.28 -3.36 -17.39
C GLU A 170 12.86 -3.92 -17.29
N TRP A 171 11.86 -3.04 -17.43
CA TRP A 171 10.47 -3.40 -17.57
C TRP A 171 9.79 -2.48 -18.60
N ARG A 172 9.22 -3.09 -19.66
CA ARG A 172 8.53 -2.38 -20.75
C ARG A 172 9.38 -1.25 -21.37
N GLY A 173 10.67 -1.51 -21.57
CA GLY A 173 11.60 -0.54 -22.16
C GLY A 173 12.05 0.60 -21.23
N GLN A 174 11.69 0.54 -19.95
CA GLN A 174 12.15 1.49 -18.94
C GLN A 174 13.08 0.80 -17.94
N LEU A 175 14.10 1.52 -17.48
CA LEU A 175 15.06 1.05 -16.47
C LEU A 175 14.64 1.52 -15.09
N TYR A 176 14.66 0.60 -14.14
CA TYR A 176 14.30 0.83 -12.75
C TYR A 176 15.48 0.49 -11.85
N ASP A 177 15.90 1.45 -11.06
CA ASP A 177 17.00 1.32 -10.11
C ASP A 177 16.50 0.67 -8.83
N GLY A 178 17.30 -0.22 -8.29
CA GLY A 178 16.97 -0.90 -7.06
C GLY A 178 18.13 -1.68 -6.47
N ARG A 179 17.79 -2.51 -5.52
CA ARG A 179 18.73 -3.41 -4.85
C ARG A 179 18.08 -4.76 -4.58
N ARG A 180 18.81 -5.85 -4.80
CA ARG A 180 18.38 -7.18 -4.38
C ARG A 180 18.57 -7.36 -2.88
N HIS A 181 17.56 -7.94 -2.26
CA HIS A 181 17.59 -8.39 -0.87
C HIS A 181 17.43 -9.91 -0.82
N ARG A 182 18.31 -10.60 -0.07
CA ARG A 182 18.20 -12.05 0.09
C ARG A 182 17.08 -12.41 1.07
N GLU A 183 16.12 -13.20 0.56
CA GLU A 183 15.00 -13.70 1.33
C GLU A 183 15.28 -15.09 1.92
N HIS A 184 15.91 -15.97 1.12
CA HIS A 184 16.21 -17.35 1.48
C HIS A 184 17.60 -17.74 0.99
N GLU A 185 18.16 -18.82 1.56
CA GLU A 185 19.32 -19.47 0.98
C GLU A 185 18.93 -20.30 -0.24
N ASP A 186 19.89 -20.52 -1.15
CA ASP A 186 19.63 -21.18 -2.44
C ASP A 186 19.16 -22.63 -2.25
N ASP A 187 19.63 -23.32 -1.22
CA ASP A 187 19.35 -24.70 -0.86
C ASP A 187 18.19 -24.85 0.14
N ASP A 188 17.55 -23.76 0.58
CA ASP A 188 16.41 -23.82 1.48
C ASP A 188 15.24 -24.61 0.84
N PRO A 189 14.76 -25.70 1.45
CA PRO A 189 13.61 -26.42 0.96
C PRO A 189 12.34 -25.54 0.93
N ALA A 190 11.43 -25.78 0.00
CA ALA A 190 10.18 -25.01 -0.12
C ALA A 190 9.37 -24.95 1.18
N LYS A 191 9.37 -26.03 1.97
CA LYS A 191 8.72 -26.09 3.29
C LYS A 191 9.34 -25.10 4.28
N VAL A 192 10.68 -24.97 4.27
CA VAL A 192 11.43 -24.01 5.13
C VAL A 192 11.14 -22.59 4.69
N ARG A 193 11.18 -22.29 3.38
CA ARG A 193 10.84 -20.96 2.86
C ARG A 193 9.45 -20.52 3.29
N ARG A 194 8.46 -21.41 3.13
CA ARG A 194 7.06 -21.13 3.53
C ARG A 194 6.86 -20.95 5.04
N SER A 195 7.70 -21.53 5.87
CA SER A 195 7.60 -21.40 7.33
C SER A 195 8.14 -20.07 7.87
N ARG A 196 8.97 -19.36 7.09
CA ARG A 196 9.55 -18.07 7.49
C ARG A 196 8.56 -16.94 7.24
N VAL A 197 7.74 -16.62 8.23
CA VAL A 197 6.58 -15.70 8.12
C VAL A 197 6.93 -14.25 7.75
N LEU A 198 8.17 -13.81 7.97
CA LEU A 198 8.65 -12.45 7.65
C LEU A 198 9.51 -12.40 6.38
N ARG A 199 9.46 -13.44 5.56
CA ARG A 199 10.19 -13.56 4.30
C ARG A 199 9.23 -13.78 3.14
N SER A 200 9.73 -13.66 1.91
CA SER A 200 8.96 -14.06 0.73
C SER A 200 8.45 -15.50 0.85
N ILE A 201 7.47 -15.90 0.06
CA ILE A 201 6.91 -17.24 0.17
C ILE A 201 7.81 -18.30 -0.50
N ASP A 202 8.52 -17.92 -1.55
CA ASP A 202 9.27 -18.86 -2.41
C ASP A 202 10.53 -18.30 -3.06
N ASN A 203 10.60 -16.99 -3.37
CA ASN A 203 11.75 -16.44 -4.08
C ASN A 203 12.97 -16.28 -3.18
N THR A 204 14.15 -16.60 -3.73
CA THR A 204 15.45 -16.47 -3.03
C THR A 204 15.82 -15.02 -2.82
N PHE A 205 15.45 -14.15 -3.74
CA PHE A 205 15.68 -12.71 -3.69
C PHE A 205 14.38 -11.93 -3.86
N SER A 206 14.36 -10.73 -3.32
CA SER A 206 13.36 -9.70 -3.61
C SER A 206 14.03 -8.44 -4.14
N LEU A 207 13.29 -7.63 -4.88
CA LEU A 207 13.75 -6.36 -5.42
C LEU A 207 13.17 -5.21 -4.60
N ARG A 208 14.06 -4.42 -4.00
CA ARG A 208 13.70 -3.13 -3.38
C ARG A 208 14.04 -2.02 -4.36
N LEU A 209 13.03 -1.40 -4.93
CA LEU A 209 13.21 -0.25 -5.82
C LEU A 209 13.67 0.98 -5.03
N THR A 210 14.39 1.90 -5.68
CA THR A 210 14.53 3.25 -5.15
C THR A 210 13.18 3.96 -5.13
N LYS A 211 13.03 5.03 -4.35
CA LYS A 211 11.78 5.77 -4.28
C LYS A 211 11.36 6.30 -5.66
N GLU A 212 12.30 6.86 -6.39
CA GLU A 212 12.09 7.39 -7.73
C GLU A 212 11.61 6.29 -8.70
N SER A 213 12.25 5.13 -8.66
CA SER A 213 11.86 3.98 -9.50
C SER A 213 10.49 3.44 -9.10
N LEU A 214 10.15 3.40 -7.81
CA LEU A 214 8.83 2.99 -7.36
C LEU A 214 7.73 3.96 -7.83
N LEU A 215 7.96 5.27 -7.73
CA LEU A 215 7.02 6.27 -8.22
C LEU A 215 6.83 6.17 -9.75
N ARG A 216 7.92 5.94 -10.51
CA ARG A 216 7.83 5.68 -11.95
C ARG A 216 7.07 4.39 -12.26
N ALA A 217 7.28 3.32 -11.49
CA ALA A 217 6.57 2.05 -11.67
C ALA A 217 5.05 2.22 -11.45
N LEU A 218 4.65 3.00 -10.46
CA LEU A 218 3.24 3.34 -10.23
C LEU A 218 2.64 4.14 -11.39
N GLY A 219 3.37 5.14 -11.92
CA GLY A 219 2.96 5.88 -13.10
C GLY A 219 2.87 4.98 -14.35
N SER A 220 3.84 4.08 -14.55
CA SER A 220 3.85 3.13 -15.67
C SER A 220 2.72 2.10 -15.59
N ALA A 221 2.28 1.74 -14.38
CA ALA A 221 1.10 0.90 -14.18
C ALA A 221 -0.21 1.64 -14.50
N GLY A 222 -0.20 2.99 -14.54
CA GLY A 222 -1.32 3.83 -14.95
C GLY A 222 -1.89 4.75 -13.86
N PHE A 223 -1.34 4.74 -12.64
CA PHE A 223 -1.80 5.67 -11.59
C PHE A 223 -1.49 7.12 -11.98
N SER A 224 -2.50 7.98 -11.84
CA SER A 224 -2.42 9.38 -12.26
C SER A 224 -1.65 10.28 -11.31
N SER A 225 -1.54 9.88 -10.05
CA SER A 225 -0.82 10.63 -9.01
C SER A 225 -0.29 9.67 -7.96
N ALA A 226 0.93 9.92 -7.46
CA ALA A 226 1.50 9.18 -6.33
C ALA A 226 2.31 10.15 -5.45
N TYR A 227 2.15 10.03 -4.12
CA TYR A 227 2.87 10.85 -3.16
C TYR A 227 3.10 10.13 -1.84
N GLU A 228 4.11 10.58 -1.10
CA GLU A 228 4.48 10.03 0.20
C GLU A 228 3.67 10.66 1.33
N CYS A 229 3.22 9.83 2.28
CA CYS A 229 2.47 10.25 3.45
C CYS A 229 3.32 10.14 4.71
N HIS A 230 3.53 11.27 5.39
CA HIS A 230 4.36 11.34 6.59
C HIS A 230 3.57 11.39 7.90
N LEU A 231 2.29 11.73 7.83
CA LEU A 231 1.44 11.90 9.01
C LEU A 231 0.48 10.72 9.22
N PRO A 232 0.15 10.39 10.48
CA PRO A 232 0.82 10.86 11.69
C PRO A 232 2.30 10.46 11.74
N PHE A 233 3.11 11.25 12.44
CA PHE A 233 4.55 10.99 12.57
C PHE A 233 4.80 9.69 13.33
N GLU A 234 5.74 8.89 12.85
CA GLU A 234 6.14 7.60 13.43
C GLU A 234 7.54 7.73 14.04
N PRO A 235 7.66 7.82 15.37
CA PRO A 235 8.96 7.92 16.02
C PRO A 235 9.82 6.69 15.73
N GLY A 236 11.09 6.90 15.39
CA GLY A 236 12.03 5.82 15.12
C GLY A 236 11.77 5.05 13.81
N LYS A 237 10.95 5.59 12.90
CA LYS A 237 10.74 5.00 11.58
C LYS A 237 12.08 4.90 10.84
N ALA A 238 12.38 3.71 10.32
CA ALA A 238 13.57 3.50 9.48
C ALA A 238 13.48 4.36 8.22
N GLY A 239 14.61 4.96 7.81
CA GLY A 239 14.65 5.88 6.66
C GLY A 239 14.37 5.22 5.31
N ASP A 240 14.46 3.88 5.24
CA ASP A 240 14.14 3.07 4.06
C ASP A 240 12.70 2.56 4.02
N ARG A 241 11.85 2.91 5.02
CA ARG A 241 10.43 2.54 5.04
C ARG A 241 9.54 3.74 4.78
N ILE A 242 8.71 3.65 3.74
CA ILE A 242 7.84 4.73 3.31
C ILE A 242 6.38 4.27 3.23
N THR A 243 5.46 5.22 3.41
CA THR A 243 4.04 5.04 3.12
C THR A 243 3.70 5.92 1.92
N LEU A 244 3.21 5.33 0.84
CA LEU A 244 2.77 6.01 -0.37
C LEU A 244 1.27 5.84 -0.56
N VAL A 245 0.67 6.80 -1.24
CA VAL A 245 -0.63 6.66 -1.88
C VAL A 245 -0.46 6.79 -3.38
N ALA A 246 -1.27 6.03 -4.13
CA ALA A 246 -1.41 6.22 -5.56
C ALA A 246 -2.89 6.31 -5.92
N LEU A 247 -3.24 7.30 -6.72
CA LEU A 247 -4.63 7.57 -7.11
C LEU A 247 -4.84 7.16 -8.57
N LYS A 248 -5.97 6.49 -8.80
CA LYS A 248 -6.47 6.20 -10.12
C LYS A 248 -7.58 7.19 -10.47
N GLY A 249 -7.41 7.92 -11.54
CA GLY A 249 -8.40 8.92 -11.95
C GLY A 249 -7.85 9.87 -13.01
N VAL A 250 -8.53 10.97 -13.22
CA VAL A 250 -8.04 12.03 -14.08
C VAL A 250 -6.90 12.76 -13.35
N PRO A 251 -5.72 12.93 -13.97
CA PRO A 251 -4.64 13.69 -13.37
C PRO A 251 -5.10 15.09 -12.97
N VAL A 252 -4.86 15.46 -11.72
CA VAL A 252 -5.06 16.85 -11.28
C VAL A 252 -3.79 17.61 -11.63
N LEU A 253 -3.89 18.49 -12.63
CA LEU A 253 -2.80 19.39 -12.96
C LEU A 253 -2.81 20.56 -11.98
N LEU A 254 -1.79 20.63 -11.16
CA LEU A 254 -1.52 21.84 -10.38
C LEU A 254 -0.85 22.84 -11.31
N SER A 255 -1.64 23.70 -11.95
CA SER A 255 -1.07 24.77 -12.76
C SER A 255 -0.48 25.85 -11.85
N THR A 256 0.81 26.08 -11.97
CA THR A 256 1.41 27.34 -11.49
C THR A 256 0.86 28.49 -12.33
N TYR A 257 0.84 29.70 -11.75
CA TYR A 257 0.35 30.86 -12.44
C TYR A 257 1.08 31.01 -13.81
N PRO A 258 0.38 31.09 -14.94
CA PRO A 258 0.98 31.01 -16.28
C PRO A 258 2.12 31.98 -16.52
N TRP A 259 2.06 33.15 -15.92
CA TRP A 259 3.07 34.20 -16.03
C TRP A 259 4.44 33.83 -15.41
N VAL A 260 4.46 32.93 -14.44
CA VAL A 260 5.71 32.48 -13.82
C VAL A 260 6.46 31.52 -14.74
N ASN A 261 5.74 30.76 -15.54
CA ASN A 261 6.31 29.74 -16.46
C ASN A 261 6.35 30.23 -17.91
N GLY A 262 5.85 31.43 -18.21
CA GLY A 262 5.79 31.95 -19.58
C GLY A 262 4.85 31.21 -20.53
N GLN A 263 3.99 30.33 -20.00
CA GLN A 263 3.04 29.54 -20.78
C GLN A 263 1.69 30.26 -20.87
N SER A 264 1.12 30.27 -22.06
CA SER A 264 -0.24 30.78 -22.28
C SER A 264 -1.30 29.76 -21.87
N GLU A 265 -2.50 30.21 -21.53
CA GLU A 265 -3.65 29.32 -21.25
C GLU A 265 -3.90 28.32 -22.39
N ALA A 266 -3.67 28.73 -23.64
CA ALA A 266 -3.82 27.87 -24.82
C ALA A 266 -2.76 26.78 -24.91
N GLU A 267 -1.54 27.01 -24.41
CA GLU A 267 -0.47 26.03 -24.32
C GLU A 267 -0.75 25.03 -23.19
N ILE A 268 -1.25 25.52 -22.06
CA ILE A 268 -1.68 24.67 -20.93
C ILE A 268 -2.84 23.79 -21.38
N ALA A 269 -3.87 24.32 -22.03
CA ALA A 269 -5.02 23.57 -22.53
C ALA A 269 -4.59 22.49 -23.55
N ARG A 270 -3.62 22.79 -24.42
CA ARG A 270 -3.06 21.79 -25.36
C ARG A 270 -2.30 20.67 -24.67
N ALA A 271 -1.52 20.99 -23.64
CA ALA A 271 -0.78 19.99 -22.85
C ALA A 271 -1.73 19.07 -22.05
N LEU A 272 -2.93 19.53 -21.74
CA LEU A 272 -3.96 18.80 -21.01
C LEU A 272 -4.88 17.98 -21.91
N ALA A 273 -4.83 18.15 -23.22
CA ALA A 273 -5.69 17.42 -24.14
C ALA A 273 -5.39 15.91 -24.06
N PRO A 274 -6.39 15.03 -23.98
CA PRO A 274 -6.18 13.59 -24.00
C PRO A 274 -5.34 13.16 -25.21
N GLY A 275 -4.20 12.51 -25.00
CA GLY A 275 -3.29 12.08 -26.06
C GLY A 275 -2.19 13.09 -26.42
N ALA A 276 -2.03 14.20 -25.71
CA ALA A 276 -0.91 15.10 -25.90
C ALA A 276 0.41 14.39 -25.51
N GLN A 277 1.30 14.21 -26.48
CA GLN A 277 2.68 13.77 -26.21
C GLN A 277 3.42 14.92 -25.54
N VAL A 278 3.86 14.74 -24.31
CA VAL A 278 4.83 15.63 -23.67
C VAL A 278 6.16 15.33 -24.37
N SER A 279 6.60 16.26 -25.22
CA SER A 279 7.97 16.21 -25.73
C SER A 279 8.95 16.35 -24.59
N PRO A 280 10.07 15.59 -24.59
CA PRO A 280 11.05 15.56 -23.50
C PRO A 280 11.70 16.92 -23.24
#